data_20406bf6376dd537e7f29f5d0240cc37
#
_entry.id   20406bf6376dd537e7f29f5d0240cc37
#
_cell.length_a   1.000
_cell.length_b   1.000
_cell.length_c   1.000
_cell.angle_alpha   90.00
_cell.angle_beta   90.00
_cell.angle_gamma   90.00
#
_symmetry.space_group_name_H-M   'P 1'
#
loop_
_entity.id
_entity.type
_entity.pdbx_description
1 polymer ?
#
loop_
_entity_poly.entity_id
_entity_poly.type
_entity_poly.pdbx_seq_one_letter_code
_entity_poly.pdbx_strand_id
1 'polypeptide(L)'
;EFLAGTLYVSDQTHHSVGKAALLAGFPAAAVRAVPSDARCRIRLDALAAMVAADRAAGRQPFLVVGNGGTTNTGAVDPLPELADFAAREGLWFHVDAAYGGFFALTERGRATLAGMERADSVILDPHKGMFLPYGTGALVVRDGTALYRAHSFSADYLPPSQEEADLVDFHLISPELSRPNRGLGLWLPLQVLGIAPFREALDEKLTLARRSEEHTSELQSLSS
;
A
#
# COMPACT_ATOMS: atom_id res chain seq x y z
N GLU A 1 3.12 -13.04 -22.86
CA GLU A 1 2.10 -12.48 -21.93
C GLU A 1 2.71 -11.66 -20.80
N PHE A 2 3.59 -12.22 -19.96
CA PHE A 2 4.18 -11.51 -18.80
C PHE A 2 4.78 -10.14 -19.15
N LEU A 3 5.59 -10.04 -20.20
CA LEU A 3 6.25 -8.80 -20.63
C LEU A 3 5.28 -7.75 -21.23
N ALA A 4 4.06 -8.14 -21.54
CA ALA A 4 3.02 -7.21 -21.97
C ALA A 4 2.27 -6.57 -20.80
N GLY A 5 2.48 -7.05 -19.57
CA GLY A 5 1.84 -6.54 -18.37
C GLY A 5 2.16 -5.09 -18.11
N THR A 6 1.18 -4.29 -17.69
CA THR A 6 1.37 -2.89 -17.26
C THR A 6 0.72 -2.63 -15.92
N LEU A 7 1.41 -1.86 -15.09
CA LEU A 7 0.93 -1.40 -13.79
C LEU A 7 0.96 0.13 -13.73
N TYR A 8 -0.01 0.69 -13.01
CA TYR A 8 -0.24 2.13 -12.96
C TYR A 8 0.01 2.67 -11.57
N VAL A 9 0.83 3.71 -11.49
CA VAL A 9 1.20 4.40 -10.26
C VAL A 9 1.04 5.90 -10.47
N SER A 10 0.78 6.68 -9.43
CA SER A 10 0.86 8.14 -9.54
C SER A 10 2.32 8.59 -9.66
N ASP A 11 2.56 9.76 -10.24
CA ASP A 11 3.88 10.41 -10.24
C ASP A 11 4.37 10.78 -8.82
N GLN A 12 3.49 10.66 -7.80
CA GLN A 12 3.79 10.84 -6.38
C GLN A 12 4.10 9.52 -5.66
N THR A 13 3.90 8.38 -6.31
CA THR A 13 4.10 7.06 -5.70
C THR A 13 5.57 6.83 -5.35
N HIS A 14 5.82 6.22 -4.19
CA HIS A 14 7.17 5.92 -3.74
C HIS A 14 7.91 5.01 -4.73
N HIS A 15 9.18 5.32 -4.99
CA HIS A 15 10.01 4.62 -5.98
C HIS A 15 10.18 3.11 -5.71
N SER A 16 9.87 2.62 -4.50
CA SER A 16 9.91 1.20 -4.17
C SER A 16 9.00 0.35 -5.05
N VAL A 17 7.87 0.89 -5.50
CA VAL A 17 6.95 0.16 -6.39
C VAL A 17 7.62 -0.12 -7.75
N GLY A 18 8.26 0.90 -8.33
CA GLY A 18 9.03 0.71 -9.57
C GLY A 18 10.19 -0.27 -9.40
N LYS A 19 10.93 -0.18 -8.27
CA LYS A 19 12.00 -1.15 -7.96
C LYS A 19 11.47 -2.57 -7.79
N ALA A 20 10.33 -2.74 -7.12
CA ALA A 20 9.70 -4.05 -6.95
C ALA A 20 9.29 -4.64 -8.30
N ALA A 21 8.73 -3.84 -9.20
CA ALA A 21 8.39 -4.28 -10.56
C ALA A 21 9.63 -4.74 -11.33
N LEU A 22 10.74 -4.00 -11.26
CA LEU A 22 12.01 -4.40 -11.89
C LEU A 22 12.55 -5.70 -11.29
N LEU A 23 12.51 -5.87 -9.97
CA LEU A 23 12.93 -7.10 -9.30
C LEU A 23 12.05 -8.29 -9.69
N ALA A 24 10.76 -8.06 -9.92
CA ALA A 24 9.83 -9.07 -10.43
C ALA A 24 10.02 -9.39 -11.92
N GLY A 25 10.95 -8.72 -12.62
CA GLY A 25 11.28 -8.97 -14.02
C GLY A 25 10.48 -8.14 -15.03
N PHE A 26 9.66 -7.19 -14.59
CA PHE A 26 8.98 -6.28 -15.51
C PHE A 26 9.95 -5.25 -16.08
N PRO A 27 9.85 -4.91 -17.37
CA PRO A 27 10.62 -3.81 -17.92
C PRO A 27 10.19 -2.46 -17.30
N ALA A 28 11.11 -1.49 -17.23
CA ALA A 28 10.79 -0.18 -16.68
C ALA A 28 9.56 0.48 -17.36
N ALA A 29 9.37 0.27 -18.64
CA ALA A 29 8.23 0.76 -19.41
C ALA A 29 6.88 0.13 -19.00
N ALA A 30 6.87 -0.95 -18.22
CA ALA A 30 5.65 -1.53 -17.69
C ALA A 30 5.05 -0.69 -16.55
N VAL A 31 5.88 0.09 -15.86
CA VAL A 31 5.44 1.00 -14.79
C VAL A 31 4.98 2.32 -15.42
N ARG A 32 3.69 2.55 -15.39
CA ARG A 32 3.02 3.69 -16.02
C ARG A 32 2.78 4.79 -14.98
N ALA A 33 3.51 5.90 -15.08
CA ALA A 33 3.32 7.05 -14.21
C ALA A 33 2.11 7.87 -14.69
N VAL A 34 1.06 7.87 -13.88
CA VAL A 34 -0.17 8.66 -14.09
C VAL A 34 0.04 10.03 -13.47
N PRO A 35 -0.24 11.14 -14.17
CA PRO A 35 -0.13 12.48 -13.61
C PRO A 35 -1.08 12.69 -12.43
N SER A 36 -0.62 13.48 -11.46
CA SER A 36 -1.43 13.91 -10.31
C SER A 36 -2.13 15.26 -10.55
N ASP A 37 -3.13 15.55 -9.71
CA ASP A 37 -3.83 16.83 -9.65
C ASP A 37 -3.03 17.86 -8.82
N ALA A 38 -3.56 19.07 -8.68
CA ALA A 38 -2.96 20.15 -7.88
C ALA A 38 -2.88 19.82 -6.36
N ARG A 39 -3.56 18.78 -5.91
CA ARG A 39 -3.50 18.24 -4.55
C ARG A 39 -2.60 17.01 -4.45
N CYS A 40 -1.76 16.77 -5.45
CA CYS A 40 -0.84 15.61 -5.53
C CYS A 40 -1.56 14.26 -5.47
N ARG A 41 -2.78 14.15 -5.98
CA ARG A 41 -3.56 12.91 -6.04
C ARG A 41 -3.65 12.41 -7.47
N ILE A 42 -3.66 11.09 -7.66
CA ILE A 42 -3.77 10.47 -8.98
C ILE A 42 -5.00 10.98 -9.76
N ARG A 43 -4.81 11.30 -11.02
CA ARG A 43 -5.90 11.71 -11.91
C ARG A 43 -6.55 10.50 -12.56
N LEU A 44 -7.83 10.27 -12.24
CA LEU A 44 -8.61 9.15 -12.74
C LEU A 44 -8.91 9.24 -14.24
N ASP A 45 -9.09 10.44 -14.77
CA ASP A 45 -9.28 10.66 -16.21
C ASP A 45 -8.03 10.27 -17.01
N ALA A 46 -6.86 10.65 -16.52
CA ALA A 46 -5.58 10.28 -17.12
C ALA A 46 -5.32 8.77 -17.00
N LEU A 47 -5.62 8.18 -15.85
CA LEU A 47 -5.52 6.74 -15.64
C LEU A 47 -6.39 5.98 -16.65
N ALA A 48 -7.65 6.37 -16.79
CA ALA A 48 -8.59 5.73 -17.74
C ALA A 48 -8.08 5.81 -19.19
N ALA A 49 -7.59 6.97 -19.60
CA ALA A 49 -7.04 7.17 -20.94
C ALA A 49 -5.80 6.28 -21.17
N MET A 50 -4.90 6.17 -20.18
CA MET A 50 -3.68 5.34 -20.27
C MET A 50 -4.02 3.85 -20.33
N VAL A 51 -4.96 3.36 -19.54
CA VAL A 51 -5.41 1.96 -19.55
C VAL A 51 -6.01 1.62 -20.92
N ALA A 52 -6.87 2.49 -21.46
CA ALA A 52 -7.48 2.30 -22.77
C ALA A 52 -6.43 2.27 -23.91
N ALA A 53 -5.46 3.19 -23.87
CA ALA A 53 -4.38 3.25 -24.85
C ALA A 53 -3.48 2.00 -24.80
N ASP A 54 -3.14 1.53 -23.60
CA ASP A 54 -2.33 0.33 -23.43
C ASP A 54 -3.04 -0.93 -23.94
N ARG A 55 -4.34 -1.08 -23.69
CA ARG A 55 -5.13 -2.18 -24.26
C ARG A 55 -5.19 -2.12 -25.79
N ALA A 56 -5.39 -0.93 -26.35
CA ALA A 56 -5.38 -0.74 -27.80
C ALA A 56 -4.02 -1.09 -28.42
N ALA A 57 -2.93 -0.91 -27.66
CA ALA A 57 -1.58 -1.29 -28.06
C ALA A 57 -1.23 -2.77 -27.77
N GLY A 58 -2.19 -3.60 -27.37
CA GLY A 58 -2.00 -5.03 -27.08
C GLY A 58 -1.30 -5.30 -25.75
N ARG A 59 -1.21 -4.32 -24.86
CA ARG A 59 -0.71 -4.50 -23.50
C ARG A 59 -1.78 -5.07 -22.57
N GLN A 60 -1.36 -5.57 -21.42
CA GLN A 60 -2.23 -6.20 -20.43
C GLN A 60 -2.16 -5.42 -19.09
N PRO A 61 -3.01 -4.39 -18.93
CA PRO A 61 -3.19 -3.74 -17.63
C PRO A 61 -3.59 -4.75 -16.56
N PHE A 62 -2.87 -4.80 -15.43
CA PHE A 62 -3.16 -5.78 -14.38
C PHE A 62 -3.19 -5.22 -12.96
N LEU A 63 -2.56 -4.07 -12.71
CA LEU A 63 -2.42 -3.51 -11.36
C LEU A 63 -2.55 -1.99 -11.38
N VAL A 64 -3.27 -1.44 -10.42
CA VAL A 64 -3.22 -0.01 -10.07
C VAL A 64 -2.85 0.16 -8.59
N VAL A 65 -1.97 1.13 -8.31
CA VAL A 65 -1.55 1.47 -6.96
C VAL A 65 -2.15 2.81 -6.58
N GLY A 66 -2.94 2.82 -5.50
CA GLY A 66 -3.37 4.04 -4.83
C GLY A 66 -2.50 4.33 -3.62
N ASN A 67 -2.25 5.60 -3.32
CA ASN A 67 -1.45 6.00 -2.18
C ASN A 67 -2.33 6.35 -0.99
N GLY A 68 -2.10 5.70 0.14
CA GLY A 68 -2.70 6.03 1.44
C GLY A 68 -1.80 6.94 2.27
N GLY A 69 -1.32 8.03 1.66
CA GLY A 69 -0.36 8.98 2.24
C GLY A 69 1.00 8.92 1.56
N THR A 70 1.20 9.77 0.55
CA THR A 70 2.47 9.84 -0.22
C THR A 70 3.63 10.31 0.65
N THR A 71 4.83 9.85 0.36
CA THR A 71 6.04 10.16 1.15
C THR A 71 6.37 11.66 1.15
N ASN A 72 6.19 12.35 0.03
CA ASN A 72 6.61 13.75 -0.10
C ASN A 72 5.56 14.74 0.42
N THR A 73 4.28 14.44 0.25
CA THR A 73 3.20 15.41 0.49
C THR A 73 2.15 14.93 1.48
N GLY A 74 2.14 13.64 1.85
CA GLY A 74 1.10 13.04 2.67
C GLY A 74 -0.25 12.91 1.96
N ALA A 75 -0.33 13.21 0.66
CA ALA A 75 -1.57 13.16 -0.11
C ALA A 75 -2.14 11.74 -0.13
N VAL A 76 -3.46 11.65 -0.01
CA VAL A 76 -4.21 10.39 -0.12
C VAL A 76 -4.98 10.44 -1.44
N ASP A 77 -4.79 9.41 -2.26
CA ASP A 77 -5.48 9.25 -3.53
C ASP A 77 -7.00 9.02 -3.31
N PRO A 78 -7.85 9.27 -4.32
CA PRO A 78 -9.28 9.00 -4.24
C PRO A 78 -9.55 7.48 -4.24
N LEU A 79 -9.30 6.85 -3.08
CA LEU A 79 -9.31 5.37 -2.94
C LEU A 79 -10.66 4.73 -3.28
N PRO A 80 -11.84 5.31 -2.92
CA PRO A 80 -13.12 4.75 -3.31
C PRO A 80 -13.29 4.67 -4.83
N GLU A 81 -12.96 5.75 -5.53
CA GLU A 81 -13.07 5.86 -6.98
C GLU A 81 -12.04 4.98 -7.70
N LEU A 82 -10.84 4.84 -7.13
CA LEU A 82 -9.84 3.89 -7.62
C LEU A 82 -10.30 2.44 -7.46
N ALA A 83 -10.95 2.10 -6.36
CA ALA A 83 -11.52 0.78 -6.14
C ALA A 83 -12.62 0.46 -7.17
N ASP A 84 -13.51 1.44 -7.45
CA ASP A 84 -14.55 1.30 -8.49
C ASP A 84 -13.92 1.14 -9.87
N PHE A 85 -12.90 1.93 -10.16
CA PHE A 85 -12.16 1.86 -11.42
C PHE A 85 -11.49 0.49 -11.58
N ALA A 86 -10.74 0.04 -10.58
CA ALA A 86 -10.03 -1.23 -10.62
C ALA A 86 -10.99 -2.42 -10.82
N ALA A 87 -12.11 -2.43 -10.09
CA ALA A 87 -13.14 -3.46 -10.22
C ALA A 87 -13.73 -3.50 -11.64
N ARG A 88 -14.06 -2.33 -12.20
CA ARG A 88 -14.61 -2.23 -13.57
C ARG A 88 -13.61 -2.67 -14.63
N GLU A 89 -12.33 -2.32 -14.44
CA GLU A 89 -11.27 -2.62 -15.41
C GLU A 89 -10.61 -3.99 -15.19
N GLY A 90 -11.00 -4.73 -14.15
CA GLY A 90 -10.38 -6.03 -13.81
C GLY A 90 -8.92 -5.92 -13.40
N LEU A 91 -8.56 -4.85 -12.72
CA LEU A 91 -7.21 -4.61 -12.21
C LEU A 91 -7.11 -5.03 -10.74
N TRP A 92 -5.97 -5.56 -10.34
CA TRP A 92 -5.62 -5.68 -8.92
C TRP A 92 -5.44 -4.29 -8.31
N PHE A 93 -6.18 -4.00 -7.27
CA PHE A 93 -6.07 -2.74 -6.54
C PHE A 93 -5.16 -2.89 -5.33
N HIS A 94 -3.98 -2.29 -5.38
CA HIS A 94 -3.05 -2.21 -4.26
C HIS A 94 -3.08 -0.81 -3.65
N VAL A 95 -3.06 -0.73 -2.32
CA VAL A 95 -2.89 0.54 -1.62
C VAL A 95 -1.53 0.58 -0.92
N ASP A 96 -0.67 1.48 -1.37
CA ASP A 96 0.54 1.84 -0.64
C ASP A 96 0.17 2.78 0.51
N ALA A 97 -0.06 2.17 1.65
CA ALA A 97 -0.37 2.85 2.91
C ALA A 97 0.77 2.69 3.93
N ALA A 98 2.00 2.46 3.44
CA ALA A 98 3.18 2.25 4.26
C ALA A 98 3.37 3.36 5.30
N TYR A 99 3.12 4.62 4.92
CA TYR A 99 3.17 5.77 5.82
C TYR A 99 1.82 6.02 6.53
N GLY A 100 0.76 6.21 5.75
CA GLY A 100 -0.52 6.74 6.28
C GLY A 100 -1.47 5.68 6.85
N GLY A 101 -1.29 4.40 6.55
CA GLY A 101 -2.29 3.38 6.82
C GLY A 101 -2.69 3.22 8.28
N PHE A 102 -1.76 3.37 9.23
CA PHE A 102 -2.07 3.26 10.64
C PHE A 102 -2.90 4.44 11.18
N PHE A 103 -2.97 5.56 10.47
CA PHE A 103 -3.91 6.63 10.84
C PHE A 103 -5.38 6.19 10.77
N ALA A 104 -5.69 5.08 10.09
CA ALA A 104 -7.01 4.44 10.14
C ALA A 104 -7.43 4.02 11.56
N LEU A 105 -6.53 3.95 12.52
CA LEU A 105 -6.86 3.77 13.93
C LEU A 105 -7.56 4.99 14.55
N THR A 106 -7.40 6.17 13.98
CA THR A 106 -8.10 7.40 14.39
C THR A 106 -9.39 7.61 13.59
N GLU A 107 -10.33 8.38 14.12
CA GLU A 107 -11.56 8.70 13.41
C GLU A 107 -11.29 9.54 12.15
N ARG A 108 -10.44 10.56 12.27
CA ARG A 108 -10.04 11.44 11.16
C ARG A 108 -9.32 10.67 10.06
N GLY A 109 -8.38 9.81 10.44
CA GLY A 109 -7.65 8.98 9.48
C GLY A 109 -8.52 7.97 8.76
N ARG A 110 -9.50 7.35 9.43
CA ARG A 110 -10.48 6.47 8.78
C ARG A 110 -11.30 7.17 7.72
N ALA A 111 -11.74 8.40 8.01
CA ALA A 111 -12.48 9.19 7.02
C ALA A 111 -11.62 9.52 5.80
N THR A 112 -10.34 9.86 6.02
CA THR A 112 -9.40 10.20 4.93
C THR A 112 -9.02 8.98 4.09
N LEU A 113 -8.89 7.81 4.71
CA LEU A 113 -8.48 6.55 4.08
C LEU A 113 -9.66 5.67 3.64
N ALA A 114 -10.89 6.23 3.63
CA ALA A 114 -12.07 5.52 3.16
C ALA A 114 -11.81 4.95 1.75
N GLY A 115 -12.20 3.69 1.52
CA GLY A 115 -11.92 2.95 0.29
C GLY A 115 -10.67 2.04 0.38
N MET A 116 -9.76 2.25 1.34
CA MET A 116 -8.61 1.37 1.56
C MET A 116 -9.05 -0.07 1.88
N GLU A 117 -10.15 -0.23 2.58
CA GLU A 117 -10.75 -1.53 2.91
C GLU A 117 -11.25 -2.29 1.68
N ARG A 118 -11.32 -1.66 0.53
CA ARG A 118 -11.74 -2.27 -0.74
C ARG A 118 -10.57 -2.78 -1.58
N ALA A 119 -9.33 -2.48 -1.16
CA ALA A 119 -8.12 -2.93 -1.86
C ALA A 119 -7.98 -4.47 -1.84
N ASP A 120 -7.39 -5.03 -2.89
CA ASP A 120 -6.98 -6.44 -2.92
C ASP A 120 -5.77 -6.69 -2.04
N SER A 121 -4.89 -5.69 -1.92
CA SER A 121 -3.75 -5.71 -1.00
C SER A 121 -3.40 -4.32 -0.48
N VAL A 122 -2.88 -4.28 0.75
CA VAL A 122 -2.43 -3.06 1.43
C VAL A 122 -1.06 -3.31 2.06
N ILE A 123 -0.11 -2.41 1.83
CA ILE A 123 1.15 -2.39 2.58
C ILE A 123 1.05 -1.39 3.74
N LEU A 124 1.54 -1.80 4.91
CA LEU A 124 1.58 -1.01 6.14
C LEU A 124 2.97 -1.13 6.76
N ASP A 125 3.55 -0.02 7.22
CA ASP A 125 4.84 -0.05 7.91
C ASP A 125 4.68 0.26 9.41
N PRO A 126 4.63 -0.77 10.28
CA PRO A 126 4.59 -0.57 11.73
C PRO A 126 5.75 0.29 12.26
N HIS A 127 6.92 0.20 11.62
CA HIS A 127 8.07 1.02 11.98
C HIS A 127 7.93 2.51 11.61
N LYS A 128 6.86 2.90 10.87
CA LYS A 128 6.48 4.30 10.59
C LYS A 128 5.31 4.71 11.48
N GLY A 129 4.12 4.17 11.22
CA GLY A 129 2.89 4.60 11.87
C GLY A 129 2.69 4.08 13.30
N MET A 130 3.36 3.00 13.70
CA MET A 130 3.25 2.46 15.06
C MET A 130 4.48 2.75 15.93
N PHE A 131 5.40 3.61 15.48
CA PHE A 131 6.60 4.01 16.21
C PHE A 131 7.49 2.84 16.65
N LEU A 132 7.44 1.72 15.93
CA LEU A 132 8.22 0.52 16.23
C LEU A 132 9.61 0.57 15.58
N PRO A 133 10.56 -0.26 16.04
CA PRO A 133 11.87 -0.37 15.42
C PRO A 133 11.79 -0.77 13.93
N TYR A 134 12.76 -0.31 13.14
CA TYR A 134 12.88 -0.64 11.72
C TYR A 134 12.91 -2.17 11.47
N GLY A 135 12.49 -2.56 10.26
CA GLY A 135 12.50 -3.95 9.83
C GLY A 135 11.15 -4.66 9.94
N THR A 136 10.09 -3.92 10.33
CA THR A 136 8.72 -4.44 10.33
C THR A 136 7.91 -3.78 9.21
N GLY A 137 7.54 -4.56 8.19
CA GLY A 137 6.53 -4.23 7.20
C GLY A 137 5.41 -5.27 7.28
N ALA A 138 4.19 -4.90 6.97
CA ALA A 138 3.04 -5.78 6.96
C ALA A 138 2.31 -5.66 5.61
N LEU A 139 2.13 -6.79 4.93
CA LEU A 139 1.28 -6.90 3.75
C LEU A 139 -0.03 -7.59 4.17
N VAL A 140 -1.13 -6.91 3.95
CA VAL A 140 -2.48 -7.45 4.11
C VAL A 140 -3.04 -7.74 2.73
N VAL A 141 -3.53 -8.95 2.51
CA VAL A 141 -4.12 -9.39 1.25
C VAL A 141 -5.54 -9.89 1.52
N ARG A 142 -6.48 -9.44 0.71
CA ARG A 142 -7.90 -9.77 0.86
C ARG A 142 -8.17 -11.28 0.69
N ASP A 143 -7.62 -11.85 -0.37
CA ASP A 143 -7.70 -13.28 -0.68
C ASP A 143 -6.33 -13.94 -0.46
N GLY A 144 -6.14 -14.57 0.69
CA GLY A 144 -4.90 -15.28 1.04
C GLY A 144 -4.53 -16.38 0.04
N THR A 145 -5.50 -16.92 -0.73
CA THR A 145 -5.21 -17.94 -1.75
C THR A 145 -4.36 -17.39 -2.89
N ALA A 146 -4.41 -16.07 -3.12
CA ALA A 146 -3.55 -15.41 -4.11
C ALA A 146 -2.07 -15.49 -3.71
N LEU A 147 -1.75 -15.29 -2.43
CA LEU A 147 -0.37 -15.47 -1.91
C LEU A 147 0.08 -16.92 -2.04
N TYR A 148 -0.78 -17.86 -1.66
CA TYR A 148 -0.50 -19.28 -1.78
C TYR A 148 -0.20 -19.66 -3.23
N ARG A 149 -1.03 -19.26 -4.19
CA ARG A 149 -0.79 -19.52 -5.62
C ARG A 149 0.50 -18.89 -6.16
N ALA A 150 0.91 -17.75 -5.58
CA ALA A 150 2.11 -17.03 -6.02
C ALA A 150 3.42 -17.61 -5.43
N HIS A 151 3.37 -18.22 -4.26
CA HIS A 151 4.57 -18.58 -3.49
C HIS A 151 4.69 -20.06 -3.16
N SER A 152 3.60 -20.87 -3.24
CA SER A 152 3.69 -22.27 -2.86
C SER A 152 4.58 -23.02 -3.83
N PHE A 153 5.59 -23.67 -3.27
CA PHE A 153 6.53 -24.51 -3.97
C PHE A 153 6.79 -25.76 -3.14
N SER A 154 6.53 -26.94 -3.69
CA SER A 154 6.84 -28.19 -2.99
C SER A 154 8.26 -28.66 -3.32
N ALA A 155 8.97 -29.13 -2.31
CA ALA A 155 10.27 -29.75 -2.48
C ALA A 155 10.36 -31.01 -1.62
N ASP A 156 10.99 -32.06 -2.15
CA ASP A 156 11.04 -33.38 -1.53
C ASP A 156 11.69 -33.44 -0.14
N TYR A 157 12.51 -32.42 0.20
CA TYR A 157 13.17 -32.28 1.50
C TYR A 157 12.36 -31.51 2.54
N LEU A 158 11.25 -30.89 2.13
CA LEU A 158 10.35 -30.21 3.06
C LEU A 158 9.38 -31.21 3.67
N PRO A 159 9.11 -31.16 4.99
CA PRO A 159 8.05 -31.93 5.57
C PRO A 159 6.71 -31.62 4.86
N PRO A 160 5.82 -32.62 4.74
CA PRO A 160 4.48 -32.36 4.23
C PRO A 160 3.88 -31.20 5.02
N SER A 161 3.31 -30.19 4.31
CA SER A 161 2.60 -29.11 4.96
C SER A 161 1.52 -29.73 5.88
N GLN A 162 1.58 -29.41 7.17
CA GLN A 162 0.57 -29.89 8.09
C GLN A 162 -0.75 -29.22 7.68
N GLU A 163 -1.69 -30.01 7.23
CA GLU A 163 -3.06 -29.60 6.92
C GLU A 163 -3.88 -29.32 8.20
N GLU A 164 -3.25 -28.83 9.25
CA GLU A 164 -3.96 -28.31 10.40
C GLU A 164 -4.55 -26.95 10.01
N ALA A 165 -5.86 -26.89 9.92
CA ALA A 165 -6.65 -25.77 9.38
C ALA A 165 -6.37 -24.40 10.02
N ASP A 166 -5.65 -24.37 11.14
CA ASP A 166 -5.34 -23.15 11.89
C ASP A 166 -3.86 -22.70 11.82
N LEU A 167 -2.99 -23.46 11.15
CA LEU A 167 -1.58 -23.11 11.03
C LEU A 167 -1.24 -22.66 9.62
N VAL A 168 -0.84 -21.39 9.49
CA VAL A 168 -0.34 -20.85 8.24
C VAL A 168 1.17 -21.06 8.15
N ASP A 169 1.60 -21.87 7.20
CA ASP A 169 3.01 -22.02 6.90
C ASP A 169 3.47 -20.84 6.02
N PHE A 170 4.26 -19.96 6.60
CA PHE A 170 4.63 -18.70 5.96
C PHE A 170 5.49 -18.86 4.71
N HIS A 171 6.22 -19.97 4.53
CA HIS A 171 7.00 -20.19 3.31
C HIS A 171 6.09 -20.42 2.08
N LEU A 172 4.85 -20.87 2.31
CA LEU A 172 3.87 -21.09 1.23
C LEU A 172 3.17 -19.80 0.78
N ILE A 173 3.30 -18.70 1.54
CA ILE A 173 2.63 -17.42 1.26
C ILE A 173 3.61 -16.24 1.15
N SER A 174 4.92 -16.51 1.16
CA SER A 174 5.96 -15.48 1.08
C SER A 174 7.23 -16.03 0.44
N PRO A 175 8.13 -15.19 -0.09
CA PRO A 175 9.35 -15.66 -0.76
C PRO A 175 10.42 -16.22 0.18
N GLU A 176 10.33 -15.94 1.49
CA GLU A 176 11.35 -16.38 2.48
C GLU A 176 10.97 -17.74 3.08
N LEU A 177 11.89 -18.71 3.05
CA LEU A 177 11.74 -19.97 3.77
C LEU A 177 12.11 -19.80 5.25
N SER A 178 13.38 -19.47 5.53
CA SER A 178 13.85 -19.17 6.88
C SER A 178 13.82 -17.65 7.09
N ARG A 179 13.13 -17.21 8.13
CA ARG A 179 12.97 -15.77 8.40
C ARG A 179 12.88 -15.46 9.89
N PRO A 180 13.30 -14.26 10.34
CA PRO A 180 13.08 -13.85 11.71
C PRO A 180 11.58 -13.66 11.98
N ASN A 181 11.15 -13.90 13.21
CA ASN A 181 9.76 -13.63 13.64
C ASN A 181 9.52 -12.13 13.80
N ARG A 182 9.34 -11.42 12.66
CA ARG A 182 9.10 -9.96 12.66
C ARG A 182 7.76 -9.60 13.31
N GLY A 183 6.79 -10.49 13.27
CA GLY A 183 5.47 -10.28 13.87
C GLY A 183 5.51 -10.07 15.39
N LEU A 184 6.49 -10.68 16.07
CA LEU A 184 6.65 -10.52 17.51
C LEU A 184 6.92 -9.05 17.91
N GLY A 185 7.70 -8.32 17.09
CA GLY A 185 8.01 -6.90 17.30
C GLY A 185 6.77 -5.99 17.20
N LEU A 186 5.72 -6.40 16.50
CA LEU A 186 4.43 -5.72 16.48
C LEU A 186 3.48 -6.24 17.57
N TRP A 187 3.41 -7.55 17.74
CA TRP A 187 2.48 -8.19 18.66
C TRP A 187 2.76 -7.83 20.12
N LEU A 188 4.02 -7.89 20.56
CA LEU A 188 4.39 -7.70 21.95
C LEU A 188 4.05 -6.29 22.49
N PRO A 189 4.39 -5.17 21.82
CA PRO A 189 3.96 -3.85 22.24
C PRO A 189 2.44 -3.70 22.32
N LEU A 190 1.69 -4.30 21.39
CA LEU A 190 0.23 -4.28 21.42
C LEU A 190 -0.34 -5.06 22.62
N GLN A 191 0.29 -6.17 23.02
CA GLN A 191 -0.14 -6.94 24.20
C GLN A 191 0.17 -6.18 25.50
N VAL A 192 1.33 -5.50 25.57
CA VAL A 192 1.78 -4.82 26.79
C VAL A 192 1.09 -3.47 26.97
N LEU A 193 0.94 -2.68 25.91
CA LEU A 193 0.46 -1.31 25.98
C LEU A 193 -1.01 -1.15 25.54
N GLY A 194 -1.54 -2.14 24.82
CA GLY A 194 -2.81 -1.99 24.12
C GLY A 194 -2.73 -1.05 22.93
N ILE A 195 -3.86 -0.83 22.25
CA ILE A 195 -3.93 0.00 21.04
C ILE A 195 -4.13 1.50 21.34
N ALA A 196 -4.62 1.85 22.52
CA ALA A 196 -5.01 3.22 22.85
C ALA A 196 -3.84 4.22 22.77
N PRO A 197 -2.65 3.97 23.34
CA PRO A 197 -1.52 4.91 23.25
C PRO A 197 -1.07 5.19 21.82
N PHE A 198 -1.13 4.19 20.94
CA PHE A 198 -0.78 4.35 19.52
C PHE A 198 -1.81 5.23 18.80
N ARG A 199 -3.09 5.03 19.08
CA ARG A 199 -4.18 5.86 18.52
C ARG A 199 -4.04 7.31 18.97
N GLU A 200 -3.81 7.55 20.26
CA GLU A 200 -3.63 8.88 20.83
C GLU A 200 -2.43 9.60 20.20
N ALA A 201 -1.29 8.92 20.09
CA ALA A 201 -0.10 9.48 19.46
C ALA A 201 -0.33 9.83 17.97
N LEU A 202 -1.06 8.99 17.22
CA LEU A 202 -1.42 9.27 15.82
C LEU A 202 -2.37 10.47 15.72
N ASP A 203 -3.36 10.57 16.60
CA ASP A 203 -4.31 11.69 16.60
C ASP A 203 -3.62 13.01 16.98
N GLU A 204 -2.66 12.97 17.91
CA GLU A 204 -1.77 14.10 18.21
C GLU A 204 -0.99 14.56 16.98
N LYS A 205 -0.41 13.63 16.20
CA LYS A 205 0.33 13.97 14.96
C LYS A 205 -0.55 14.70 13.95
N LEU A 206 -1.79 14.25 13.77
CA LEU A 206 -2.75 14.94 12.90
C LEU A 206 -3.06 16.36 13.41
N THR A 207 -3.13 16.54 14.72
CA THR A 207 -3.37 17.85 15.34
C THR A 207 -2.16 18.78 15.17
N LEU A 208 -0.95 18.26 15.38
CA LEU A 208 0.29 19.03 15.21
C LEU A 208 0.51 19.45 13.75
N ALA A 209 0.26 18.55 12.80
CA ALA A 209 0.35 18.86 11.37
C ALA A 209 -0.57 20.01 10.99
N ARG A 210 -1.83 19.97 11.44
CA ARG A 210 -2.80 21.05 11.18
C ARG A 210 -2.35 22.39 11.76
N ARG A 211 -1.86 22.42 13.00
CA ARG A 211 -1.34 23.65 13.62
C ARG A 211 -0.17 24.23 12.85
N SER A 212 0.75 23.38 12.38
CA SER A 212 1.89 23.81 11.57
C SER A 212 1.44 24.45 10.25
N GLU A 213 0.41 23.90 9.62
CA GLU A 213 -0.17 24.40 8.36
C GLU A 213 -0.84 25.77 8.58
N GLU A 214 -1.61 25.93 9.66
CA GLU A 214 -2.25 27.19 10.07
C GLU A 214 -1.21 28.30 10.28
N HIS A 215 -0.14 28.05 11.05
CA HIS A 215 0.94 29.02 11.26
C HIS A 215 1.71 29.39 10.00
N THR A 216 1.94 28.42 9.10
CA THR A 216 2.63 28.71 7.83
C THR A 216 1.78 29.62 6.94
N SER A 217 0.47 29.40 6.91
CA SER A 217 -0.47 30.24 6.15
C SER A 217 -0.58 31.67 6.71
N GLU A 218 -0.55 31.82 8.03
CA GLU A 218 -0.52 33.14 8.68
C GLU A 218 0.76 33.93 8.33
N LEU A 219 1.93 33.29 8.39
CA LEU A 219 3.21 33.91 8.04
C LEU A 219 3.27 34.34 6.57
N GLN A 220 2.71 33.53 5.65
CA GLN A 220 2.62 33.89 4.23
C GLN A 220 1.69 35.09 3.99
N SER A 221 0.58 35.20 4.73
CA SER A 221 -0.34 36.33 4.62
C SER A 221 0.23 37.66 5.13
N LEU A 222 1.19 37.59 6.06
CA LEU A 222 1.88 38.80 6.59
C LEU A 222 3.02 39.28 5.70
N SER A 223 3.45 38.48 4.74
CA SER A 223 4.54 38.79 3.80
C SER A 223 4.06 39.22 2.41
N SER A 224 2.77 39.24 2.17
CA SER A 224 2.08 39.73 0.95
C SER A 224 1.43 41.07 1.18
#